data_b996ab10edbf3e277409032a3a90e18f
#
_entry.id   b996ab10edbf3e277409032a3a90e18f
#
_cell.length_a   1.000
_cell.length_b   1.000
_cell.length_c   1.000
_cell.angle_alpha   90.00
_cell.angle_beta   90.00
_cell.angle_gamma   90.00
#
_symmetry.space_group_name_H-M   'P 1'
#
loop_
_entity.id
_entity.type
_entity.pdbx_description
1 polymer ?
#
loop_
_entity_poly.entity_id
_entity_poly.type
_entity_poly.pdbx_seq_one_letter_code
_entity_poly.pdbx_strand_id
1 'polypeptide(L)'
;MSFTRSVLSAAALTAAALGTTTALAAPASAAPNTTPQKVCGSAYKTVNSAAVGSLGTVYLTYNASNGKNCVVTIRNSPGAAVDMALWIEVPDTSERGEDYGRYTSYAGPAYVYGKGHCVDWGGGISNVHVQVYNSNCDARKEHRVTEVR
;
A
#
# COMPACT_ATOMS: atom_id res chain seq x y z
N MET A 1 54.82 9.46 -73.72
CA MET A 1 54.62 8.11 -73.19
C MET A 1 54.72 8.17 -71.68
N SER A 2 53.58 8.29 -70.98
CA SER A 2 53.53 8.46 -69.54
C SER A 2 52.91 7.26 -68.92
N PHE A 3 53.62 6.59 -68.06
CA PHE A 3 53.13 5.48 -67.26
C PHE A 3 52.68 6.00 -65.92
N THR A 4 51.41 5.95 -65.70
CA THR A 4 50.80 6.25 -64.38
C THR A 4 50.71 4.99 -63.53
N ARG A 5 51.40 4.96 -62.41
CA ARG A 5 51.32 3.90 -61.41
C ARG A 5 50.16 4.16 -60.48
N SER A 6 49.19 3.24 -60.46
CA SER A 6 48.07 3.19 -59.49
C SER A 6 48.57 2.62 -58.16
N VAL A 7 48.45 3.35 -57.10
CA VAL A 7 48.65 2.88 -55.72
C VAL A 7 47.34 2.39 -55.13
N LEU A 8 47.23 1.10 -54.85
CA LEU A 8 46.15 0.50 -54.14
C LEU A 8 46.35 0.77 -52.63
N SER A 9 45.49 1.61 -52.07
CA SER A 9 45.41 1.78 -50.60
C SER A 9 44.43 0.77 -50.05
N ALA A 10 44.90 -0.16 -49.24
CA ALA A 10 44.09 -1.07 -48.48
C ALA A 10 43.52 -0.34 -47.25
N ALA A 11 42.23 -0.13 -47.24
CA ALA A 11 41.53 0.39 -46.06
C ALA A 11 41.18 -0.78 -45.13
N ALA A 12 41.81 -0.81 -43.98
CA ALA A 12 41.44 -1.73 -42.89
C ALA A 12 40.15 -1.25 -42.20
N LEU A 13 39.07 -1.99 -42.35
CA LEU A 13 37.82 -1.78 -41.64
C LEU A 13 37.94 -2.41 -40.25
N THR A 14 38.14 -1.58 -39.23
CA THR A 14 37.98 -1.98 -37.83
C THR A 14 36.50 -1.95 -37.49
N ALA A 15 35.84 -3.10 -37.38
CA ALA A 15 34.51 -3.23 -36.87
C ALA A 15 34.50 -3.04 -35.34
N ALA A 16 34.11 -1.85 -34.88
CA ALA A 16 33.81 -1.61 -33.48
C ALA A 16 32.46 -2.25 -33.13
N ALA A 17 32.51 -3.38 -32.43
CA ALA A 17 31.31 -4.00 -31.85
C ALA A 17 30.80 -3.13 -30.69
N LEU A 18 29.79 -2.28 -30.95
CA LEU A 18 29.04 -1.58 -29.94
C LEU A 18 28.12 -2.61 -29.24
N GLY A 19 28.59 -3.12 -28.10
CA GLY A 19 27.76 -3.93 -27.20
C GLY A 19 26.64 -3.06 -26.61
N THR A 20 25.45 -3.18 -27.15
CA THR A 20 24.27 -2.59 -26.55
C THR A 20 23.86 -3.41 -25.33
N THR A 21 24.25 -2.96 -24.13
CA THR A 21 23.70 -3.46 -22.88
C THR A 21 22.27 -2.99 -22.77
N THR A 22 21.31 -3.85 -23.11
CA THR A 22 19.89 -3.63 -22.78
C THR A 22 19.74 -3.74 -21.28
N ALA A 23 19.72 -2.61 -20.58
CA ALA A 23 19.29 -2.55 -19.20
C ALA A 23 17.82 -2.94 -19.17
N LEU A 24 17.51 -4.11 -18.61
CA LEU A 24 16.14 -4.51 -18.27
C LEU A 24 15.68 -3.56 -17.17
N ALA A 25 14.94 -2.52 -17.52
CA ALA A 25 14.26 -1.68 -16.55
C ALA A 25 13.25 -2.57 -15.81
N ALA A 26 13.46 -2.78 -14.51
CA ALA A 26 12.45 -3.40 -13.65
C ALA A 26 11.16 -2.57 -13.75
N PRO A 27 9.97 -3.20 -13.85
CA PRO A 27 8.73 -2.45 -13.87
C PRO A 27 8.64 -1.62 -12.59
N ALA A 28 8.57 -0.30 -12.73
CA ALA A 28 8.31 0.59 -11.62
C ALA A 28 6.93 0.22 -11.05
N SER A 29 6.90 -0.32 -9.82
CA SER A 29 5.64 -0.50 -9.09
C SER A 29 4.99 0.87 -8.96
N ALA A 30 3.86 1.07 -9.64
CA ALA A 30 3.09 2.29 -9.49
C ALA A 30 2.67 2.41 -8.02
N ALA A 31 3.07 3.50 -7.36
CA ALA A 31 2.62 3.80 -6.00
C ALA A 31 1.08 3.81 -5.98
N PRO A 32 0.44 3.29 -4.93
CA PRO A 32 -1.01 3.25 -4.87
C PRO A 32 -1.56 4.68 -4.95
N ASN A 33 -2.41 4.96 -5.94
CA ASN A 33 -3.08 6.25 -6.10
C ASN A 33 -4.14 6.50 -5.00
N THR A 34 -4.33 5.54 -4.11
CA THR A 34 -5.31 5.54 -3.04
C THR A 34 -4.65 5.90 -1.72
N THR A 35 -5.23 6.85 -1.00
CA THR A 35 -4.82 7.21 0.37
C THR A 35 -5.98 7.01 1.32
N PRO A 36 -5.72 6.83 2.63
CA PRO A 36 -6.79 6.73 3.62
C PRO A 36 -7.79 7.89 3.54
N GLN A 37 -7.30 9.11 3.30
CA GLN A 37 -8.12 10.33 3.20
C GLN A 37 -9.02 10.35 1.96
N LYS A 38 -8.57 9.73 0.86
CA LYS A 38 -9.43 9.58 -0.34
C LYS A 38 -10.58 8.61 -0.12
N VAL A 39 -10.38 7.59 0.73
CA VAL A 39 -11.39 6.56 1.00
C VAL A 39 -12.30 6.98 2.15
N CYS A 40 -11.72 7.39 3.29
CA CYS A 40 -12.46 7.74 4.50
C CYS A 40 -13.06 9.16 4.46
N GLY A 41 -12.47 10.04 3.66
CA GLY A 41 -12.82 11.46 3.58
C GLY A 41 -11.68 12.38 4.05
N SER A 42 -11.60 13.58 3.49
CA SER A 42 -10.48 14.52 3.70
C SER A 42 -10.34 15.01 5.15
N ALA A 43 -11.44 14.99 5.93
CA ALA A 43 -11.43 15.39 7.35
C ALA A 43 -10.87 14.30 8.28
N TYR A 44 -10.66 13.08 7.79
CA TYR A 44 -10.07 11.99 8.55
C TYR A 44 -8.55 12.06 8.53
N LYS A 45 -7.94 12.06 9.70
CA LYS A 45 -6.47 12.05 9.86
C LYS A 45 -6.02 10.65 10.24
N THR A 46 -4.96 10.16 9.62
CA THR A 46 -4.35 8.88 10.03
C THR A 46 -3.80 9.01 11.44
N VAL A 47 -4.25 8.16 12.34
CA VAL A 47 -3.85 8.12 13.75
C VAL A 47 -3.06 6.86 14.10
N ASN A 48 -3.20 5.80 13.30
CA ASN A 48 -2.42 4.58 13.42
C ASN A 48 -2.36 3.83 12.10
N SER A 49 -1.43 2.86 11.98
CA SER A 49 -1.33 1.98 10.83
C SER A 49 -0.62 0.68 11.19
N ALA A 50 -0.93 -0.39 10.47
CA ALA A 50 -0.29 -1.69 10.63
C ALA A 50 -0.02 -2.34 9.27
N ALA A 51 1.20 -2.81 9.06
CA ALA A 51 1.58 -3.46 7.82
C ALA A 51 0.97 -4.86 7.70
N VAL A 52 0.40 -5.18 6.55
CA VAL A 52 -0.06 -6.53 6.17
C VAL A 52 1.08 -7.22 5.42
N GLY A 53 2.11 -7.61 6.16
CA GLY A 53 3.37 -8.08 5.56
C GLY A 53 3.93 -7.08 4.54
N SER A 54 4.32 -7.56 3.36
CA SER A 54 4.75 -6.74 2.23
C SER A 54 3.61 -6.38 1.26
N LEU A 55 2.37 -6.83 1.52
CA LEU A 55 1.25 -6.74 0.58
C LEU A 55 0.53 -5.39 0.63
N GLY A 56 0.50 -4.74 1.79
CA GLY A 56 -0.20 -3.49 1.98
C GLY A 56 -0.20 -3.02 3.42
N THR A 57 -1.13 -2.12 3.74
CA THR A 57 -1.24 -1.51 5.07
C THR A 57 -2.71 -1.30 5.43
N VAL A 58 -3.07 -1.61 6.66
CA VAL A 58 -4.33 -1.20 7.28
C VAL A 58 -4.09 0.15 7.95
N TYR A 59 -4.95 1.12 7.68
CA TYR A 59 -4.89 2.46 8.26
C TYR A 59 -6.11 2.70 9.15
N LEU A 60 -5.84 3.15 10.37
CA LEU A 60 -6.85 3.72 11.26
C LEU A 60 -6.80 5.25 11.12
N THR A 61 -7.94 5.85 10.85
CA THR A 61 -8.09 7.30 10.78
C THR A 61 -9.13 7.79 11.79
N TYR A 62 -9.07 9.08 12.13
CA TYR A 62 -10.00 9.73 13.05
C TYR A 62 -10.43 11.09 12.54
N ASN A 63 -11.70 11.40 12.70
CA ASN A 63 -12.27 12.71 12.40
C ASN A 63 -12.76 13.37 13.70
N ALA A 64 -12.01 14.38 14.16
CA ALA A 64 -12.30 15.07 15.40
C ALA A 64 -13.62 15.87 15.36
N SER A 65 -14.12 16.25 14.19
CA SER A 65 -15.36 17.03 14.06
C SER A 65 -16.61 16.20 14.32
N ASN A 66 -16.58 14.89 14.06
CA ASN A 66 -17.73 14.00 14.27
C ASN A 66 -17.46 12.83 15.24
N GLY A 67 -16.21 12.70 15.75
CA GLY A 67 -15.83 11.68 16.71
C GLY A 67 -15.73 10.26 16.14
N LYS A 68 -15.70 10.11 14.82
CA LYS A 68 -15.65 8.79 14.18
C LYS A 68 -14.24 8.37 13.82
N ASN A 69 -13.97 7.08 13.98
CA ASN A 69 -12.86 6.39 13.35
C ASN A 69 -13.30 5.77 12.02
N CYS A 70 -12.35 5.64 11.12
CA CYS A 70 -12.51 4.92 9.87
C CYS A 70 -11.28 4.03 9.61
N VAL A 71 -11.51 2.80 9.16
CA VAL A 71 -10.47 1.85 8.77
C VAL A 71 -10.54 1.59 7.27
N VAL A 72 -9.37 1.46 6.66
CA VAL A 72 -9.20 1.05 5.26
C VAL A 72 -7.95 0.18 5.13
N THR A 73 -8.04 -0.90 4.35
CA THR A 73 -6.89 -1.73 3.97
C THR A 73 -6.48 -1.39 2.55
N ILE A 74 -5.24 -0.94 2.34
CA ILE A 74 -4.74 -0.49 1.04
C ILE A 74 -3.57 -1.37 0.60
N ARG A 75 -3.61 -1.86 -0.64
CA ARG A 75 -2.51 -2.63 -1.25
C ARG A 75 -1.35 -1.73 -1.66
N ASN A 76 -0.12 -2.22 -1.48
CA ASN A 76 1.09 -1.56 -1.99
C ASN A 76 1.12 -1.53 -3.52
N SER A 77 0.59 -2.57 -4.16
CA SER A 77 0.53 -2.71 -5.62
C SER A 77 -0.87 -3.15 -6.04
N PRO A 78 -1.67 -2.25 -6.62
CA PRO A 78 -2.93 -2.62 -7.26
C PRO A 78 -2.71 -3.63 -8.38
N GLY A 79 -3.71 -4.51 -8.61
CA GLY A 79 -3.60 -5.56 -9.63
C GLY A 79 -4.83 -6.45 -9.68
N ALA A 80 -4.69 -7.70 -10.10
CA ALA A 80 -5.77 -8.66 -10.08
C ALA A 80 -6.44 -8.71 -8.70
N ALA A 81 -7.77 -8.87 -8.67
CA ALA A 81 -8.53 -8.89 -7.43
C ALA A 81 -8.07 -10.04 -6.51
N VAL A 82 -7.82 -9.73 -5.26
CA VAL A 82 -7.48 -10.68 -4.19
C VAL A 82 -8.46 -10.53 -3.04
N ASP A 83 -8.55 -11.54 -2.20
CA ASP A 83 -9.35 -11.45 -0.97
C ASP A 83 -8.74 -10.39 -0.06
N MET A 84 -9.57 -9.47 0.39
CA MET A 84 -9.19 -8.42 1.32
C MET A 84 -10.26 -8.25 2.39
N ALA A 85 -9.83 -7.86 3.57
CA ALA A 85 -10.70 -7.66 4.70
C ALA A 85 -10.26 -6.47 5.54
N LEU A 86 -11.21 -5.90 6.27
CA LEU A 86 -10.97 -5.02 7.40
C LEU A 86 -12.13 -5.15 8.41
N TRP A 87 -11.83 -4.77 9.63
CA TRP A 87 -12.82 -4.63 10.69
C TRP A 87 -12.37 -3.58 11.69
N ILE A 88 -13.33 -2.99 12.38
CA ILE A 88 -13.13 -2.07 13.50
C ILE A 88 -14.24 -2.28 14.51
N GLU A 89 -13.91 -2.20 15.78
CA GLU A 89 -14.85 -2.36 16.89
C GLU A 89 -14.54 -1.38 18.02
N VAL A 90 -15.56 -0.91 18.68
CA VAL A 90 -15.48 -0.21 19.96
C VAL A 90 -15.95 -1.17 21.06
N PRO A 91 -15.03 -1.83 21.81
CA PRO A 91 -15.39 -2.88 22.76
C PRO A 91 -16.39 -2.42 23.82
N ASP A 92 -16.28 -1.16 24.29
CA ASP A 92 -17.13 -0.61 25.34
C ASP A 92 -18.60 -0.44 24.91
N THR A 93 -18.86 -0.27 23.60
CA THR A 93 -20.20 -0.03 23.07
C THR A 93 -20.68 -1.16 22.16
N SER A 94 -19.80 -2.08 21.81
CA SER A 94 -20.02 -3.14 20.82
C SER A 94 -20.37 -2.61 19.41
N GLU A 95 -20.07 -1.33 19.14
CA GLU A 95 -20.23 -0.77 17.80
C GLU A 95 -19.14 -1.35 16.90
N ARG A 96 -19.52 -1.85 15.74
CA ARG A 96 -18.65 -2.57 14.83
C ARG A 96 -18.89 -2.17 13.37
N GLY A 97 -17.83 -2.12 12.59
CA GLY A 97 -17.83 -2.00 11.14
C GLY A 97 -16.87 -3.00 10.51
N GLU A 98 -17.21 -3.53 9.35
CA GLU A 98 -16.38 -4.48 8.62
C GLU A 98 -16.63 -4.39 7.13
N ASP A 99 -15.66 -4.84 6.34
CA ASP A 99 -15.77 -5.04 4.90
C ASP A 99 -14.83 -6.16 4.47
N TYR A 100 -15.34 -7.07 3.64
CA TYR A 100 -14.53 -8.10 2.99
C TYR A 100 -15.10 -8.50 1.64
N GLY A 101 -14.16 -8.80 0.75
CA GLY A 101 -14.46 -9.16 -0.62
C GLY A 101 -13.20 -9.30 -1.45
N ARG A 102 -13.40 -9.33 -2.75
CA ARG A 102 -12.30 -9.37 -3.71
C ARG A 102 -12.07 -7.99 -4.31
N TYR A 103 -10.89 -7.41 -4.00
CA TYR A 103 -10.55 -6.05 -4.38
C TYR A 103 -9.23 -5.96 -5.13
N THR A 104 -9.13 -4.99 -6.03
CA THR A 104 -7.94 -4.72 -6.85
C THR A 104 -6.95 -3.79 -6.15
N SER A 105 -7.44 -2.87 -5.31
CA SER A 105 -6.64 -1.79 -4.74
C SER A 105 -6.82 -1.62 -3.23
N TYR A 106 -8.05 -1.61 -2.72
CA TYR A 106 -8.35 -1.41 -1.30
C TYR A 106 -9.69 -2.03 -0.92
N ALA A 107 -9.85 -2.33 0.37
CA ALA A 107 -11.10 -2.70 1.03
C ALA A 107 -11.51 -1.59 2.00
N GLY A 108 -12.79 -1.41 2.23
CA GLY A 108 -13.38 -0.38 3.06
C GLY A 108 -14.03 0.76 2.27
N PRO A 109 -14.45 1.83 2.96
CA PRO A 109 -14.23 2.15 4.37
C PRO A 109 -15.23 1.48 5.33
N ALA A 110 -14.82 1.29 6.59
CA ALA A 110 -15.71 0.98 7.69
C ALA A 110 -15.57 2.02 8.80
N TYR A 111 -16.67 2.39 9.45
CA TYR A 111 -16.72 3.49 10.42
C TYR A 111 -17.35 3.04 11.73
N VAL A 112 -16.84 3.60 12.84
CA VAL A 112 -17.47 3.53 14.19
C VAL A 112 -17.34 4.88 14.88
N TYR A 113 -18.22 5.17 15.86
CA TYR A 113 -18.06 6.32 16.75
C TYR A 113 -17.12 5.93 17.91
N GLY A 114 -15.87 6.43 17.86
CA GLY A 114 -14.82 6.05 18.80
C GLY A 114 -14.34 7.16 19.74
N LYS A 115 -15.05 8.32 19.78
CA LYS A 115 -14.64 9.43 20.65
C LYS A 115 -14.70 9.05 22.12
N GLY A 116 -13.55 9.12 22.81
CA GLY A 116 -13.43 8.78 24.23
C GLY A 116 -13.33 7.29 24.52
N HIS A 117 -13.24 6.45 23.51
CA HIS A 117 -13.13 5.00 23.61
C HIS A 117 -11.85 4.49 22.98
N CYS A 118 -11.39 3.32 23.44
CA CYS A 118 -10.41 2.54 22.68
C CYS A 118 -11.12 1.89 21.50
N VAL A 119 -10.36 1.67 20.42
CA VAL A 119 -10.84 0.89 19.28
C VAL A 119 -9.91 -0.29 19.03
N ASP A 120 -10.51 -1.42 18.70
CA ASP A 120 -9.84 -2.60 18.16
C ASP A 120 -10.07 -2.62 16.66
N TRP A 121 -9.04 -2.95 15.88
CA TRP A 121 -9.16 -2.92 14.43
C TRP A 121 -8.14 -3.85 13.79
N GLY A 122 -8.38 -4.18 12.55
CA GLY A 122 -7.50 -5.02 11.77
C GLY A 122 -7.92 -5.12 10.33
N GLY A 123 -7.19 -5.95 9.60
CA GLY A 123 -7.48 -6.24 8.21
C GLY A 123 -6.55 -7.29 7.65
N GLY A 124 -6.75 -7.61 6.37
CA GLY A 124 -5.98 -8.64 5.70
C GLY A 124 -5.94 -8.46 4.20
N ILE A 125 -4.93 -9.07 3.59
CA ILE A 125 -4.76 -9.19 2.15
C ILE A 125 -4.31 -10.62 1.88
N SER A 126 -5.08 -11.36 1.08
CA SER A 126 -4.89 -12.79 0.84
C SER A 126 -4.87 -13.57 2.16
N ASN A 127 -3.80 -14.25 2.49
CA ASN A 127 -3.64 -15.06 3.71
C ASN A 127 -2.86 -14.34 4.84
N VAL A 128 -2.54 -13.06 4.67
CA VAL A 128 -1.81 -12.27 5.68
C VAL A 128 -2.78 -11.32 6.36
N HIS A 129 -2.84 -11.36 7.68
CA HIS A 129 -3.74 -10.56 8.50
C HIS A 129 -2.98 -9.83 9.61
N VAL A 130 -3.52 -8.71 10.05
CA VAL A 130 -3.02 -7.95 11.20
C VAL A 130 -4.19 -7.52 12.07
N GLN A 131 -3.96 -7.49 13.38
CA GLN A 131 -4.92 -7.07 14.40
C GLN A 131 -4.23 -6.15 15.40
N VAL A 132 -4.92 -5.07 15.78
CA VAL A 132 -4.45 -4.08 16.74
C VAL A 132 -5.56 -3.87 17.78
N TYR A 133 -5.22 -4.00 19.03
CA TYR A 133 -6.15 -3.92 20.15
C TYR A 133 -5.85 -2.72 21.04
N ASN A 134 -6.87 -2.19 21.70
CA ASN A 134 -6.78 -1.07 22.64
C ASN A 134 -6.02 0.14 22.05
N SER A 135 -6.36 0.50 20.84
CA SER A 135 -5.74 1.58 20.09
C SER A 135 -6.56 2.86 20.16
N ASN A 136 -5.90 4.01 19.96
CA ASN A 136 -6.55 5.32 19.91
C ASN A 136 -7.39 5.63 21.18
N CYS A 137 -7.02 5.08 22.31
CA CYS A 137 -7.56 5.43 23.62
C CYS A 137 -7.12 6.82 24.02
N ASP A 138 -7.84 7.49 24.95
CA ASP A 138 -7.28 8.60 25.71
C ASP A 138 -5.95 8.18 26.34
N ALA A 139 -4.95 9.06 26.35
CA ALA A 139 -3.51 8.88 26.56
C ALA A 139 -3.02 7.98 27.73
N ARG A 140 -3.86 7.11 28.29
CA ARG A 140 -3.57 6.28 29.48
C ARG A 140 -3.55 4.78 29.24
N LYS A 141 -3.78 4.28 27.98
CA LYS A 141 -3.79 2.84 27.70
C LYS A 141 -2.90 2.50 26.52
N GLU A 142 -1.97 1.61 26.77
CA GLU A 142 -0.96 1.11 25.83
C GLU A 142 -1.58 0.09 24.85
N HIS A 143 -1.24 0.17 23.57
CA HIS A 143 -1.78 -0.74 22.53
C HIS A 143 -0.84 -1.91 22.26
N ARG A 144 -1.46 -3.05 21.98
CA ARG A 144 -0.77 -4.27 21.59
C ARG A 144 -1.02 -4.57 20.12
N VAL A 145 0.04 -4.74 19.34
CA VAL A 145 -0.02 -5.24 17.96
C VAL A 145 0.24 -6.74 17.97
N THR A 146 -0.64 -7.52 17.38
CA THR A 146 -0.45 -8.96 17.18
C THR A 146 -0.55 -9.26 15.70
N GLU A 147 0.54 -9.75 15.11
CA GLU A 147 0.54 -10.29 13.75
C GLU A 147 0.15 -11.77 13.83
N VAL A 148 -0.87 -12.15 13.08
CA VAL A 148 -1.32 -13.55 12.94
C VAL A 148 -1.10 -13.95 11.48
N ARG A 149 -0.31 -14.98 11.29
CA ARG A 149 -0.02 -15.60 9.98
C ARG A 149 -0.84 -16.86 9.79
#